data_38da8c1754892344ce073d724a659336
#
_entry.id   38da8c1754892344ce073d724a659336
#
_cell.length_a   1.000
_cell.length_b   1.000
_cell.length_c   1.000
_cell.angle_alpha   90.00
_cell.angle_beta   90.00
_cell.angle_gamma   90.00
#
_symmetry.space_group_name_H-M   'P 1'
#
loop_
_entity.id
_entity.type
_entity.pdbx_description
1 polymer ?
#
loop_
_entity_poly.entity_id
_entity_poly.type
_entity_poly.pdbx_seq_one_letter_code
_entity_poly.pdbx_strand_id
1 'polypeptide(L)'
;MDVPLQIIDRYKHLQEEKLVFGKMNYWSMCKKLKTEMTACGIEKAISYHCGRHSFATLALSKGMPIESVSRVLGHTNIVTTQIYAKITSQKLDNDLTMLGNKLNASFKDIKRA
;
A
#
# COMPACT_ATOMS: atom_id res chain seq x y z
N MET A 1 -11.80 -4.16 0.60
CA MET A 1 -11.15 -3.22 1.55
C MET A 1 -12.24 -2.39 2.25
N ASP A 2 -12.79 -2.91 3.33
CA ASP A 2 -13.99 -2.34 3.95
C ASP A 2 -13.69 -1.09 4.78
N VAL A 3 -12.58 -1.07 5.52
CA VAL A 3 -12.23 0.06 6.41
C VAL A 3 -12.05 1.39 5.65
N PRO A 4 -11.28 1.47 4.55
CA PRO A 4 -11.18 2.70 3.77
C PRO A 4 -12.53 3.18 3.23
N LEU A 5 -13.41 2.27 2.79
CA LEU A 5 -14.73 2.62 2.29
C LEU A 5 -15.63 3.16 3.41
N GLN A 6 -15.58 2.58 4.59
CA GLN A 6 -16.29 3.10 5.77
C GLN A 6 -15.81 4.49 6.17
N ILE A 7 -14.51 4.76 6.07
CA ILE A 7 -13.95 6.09 6.34
C ILE A 7 -14.49 7.10 5.30
N ILE A 8 -14.43 6.76 4.02
CA ILE A 8 -14.94 7.62 2.94
C ILE A 8 -16.43 7.92 3.15
N ASP A 9 -17.22 6.91 3.47
CA ASP A 9 -18.67 7.07 3.69
C ASP A 9 -18.97 7.97 4.89
N ARG A 10 -18.21 7.84 5.98
CA ARG A 10 -18.33 8.70 7.16
C ARG A 10 -18.12 10.19 6.84
N TYR A 11 -17.22 10.49 5.92
CA TYR A 11 -16.86 11.86 5.55
C TYR A 11 -17.51 12.33 4.24
N LYS A 12 -18.48 11.60 3.73
CA LYS A 12 -19.18 11.89 2.48
C LYS A 12 -19.83 13.28 2.46
N HIS A 13 -20.27 13.78 3.62
CA HIS A 13 -20.84 15.11 3.76
C HIS A 13 -19.84 16.26 3.55
N LEU A 14 -18.53 15.97 3.58
CA LEU A 14 -17.45 16.94 3.32
C LEU A 14 -16.99 16.93 1.86
N GLN A 15 -17.57 16.04 1.03
CA GLN A 15 -17.19 15.94 -0.37
C GLN A 15 -17.70 17.16 -1.15
N GLU A 16 -16.77 17.87 -1.74
CA GLU A 16 -17.03 18.97 -2.66
C GLU A 16 -16.49 18.61 -4.04
N GLU A 17 -17.32 18.73 -5.07
CA GLU A 17 -16.97 18.43 -6.45
C GLU A 17 -16.33 17.02 -6.62
N LYS A 18 -15.05 16.98 -7.01
CA LYS A 18 -14.29 15.75 -7.25
C LYS A 18 -13.36 15.36 -6.08
N LEU A 19 -13.46 16.06 -4.96
CA LEU A 19 -12.59 15.85 -3.81
C LEU A 19 -13.26 14.91 -2.80
N VAL A 20 -12.54 13.86 -2.38
CA VAL A 20 -13.05 12.87 -1.43
C VAL A 20 -13.24 13.48 -0.03
N PHE A 21 -12.34 14.35 0.41
CA PHE A 21 -12.33 14.95 1.74
C PHE A 21 -12.46 16.49 1.72
N GLY A 22 -12.94 17.08 0.62
CA GLY A 22 -13.03 18.53 0.47
C GLY A 22 -11.66 19.20 0.29
N LYS A 23 -11.65 20.53 0.35
CA LYS A 23 -10.41 21.30 0.23
C LYS A 23 -9.61 21.24 1.54
N MET A 24 -8.42 20.67 1.47
CA MET A 24 -7.50 20.57 2.60
C MET A 24 -6.21 21.36 2.34
N ASN A 25 -5.81 22.17 3.31
CA ASN A 25 -4.54 22.85 3.25
C ASN A 25 -3.41 21.92 3.71
N TYR A 26 -2.47 21.62 2.83
CA TYR A 26 -1.35 20.73 3.09
C TYR A 26 -0.55 21.10 4.34
N TRP A 27 -0.23 22.38 4.53
CA TRP A 27 0.53 22.85 5.68
C TRP A 27 -0.22 22.65 7.01
N SER A 28 -1.52 22.92 7.01
CA SER A 28 -2.38 22.67 8.17
C SER A 28 -2.43 21.18 8.52
N MET A 29 -2.53 20.33 7.52
CA MET A 29 -2.51 18.86 7.71
C MET A 29 -1.19 18.40 8.31
N CYS A 30 -0.05 18.86 7.78
CA CYS A 30 1.26 18.50 8.29
C CYS A 30 1.45 18.95 9.74
N LYS A 31 0.96 20.16 10.10
CA LYS A 31 1.00 20.66 11.48
C LYS A 31 0.17 19.79 12.42
N LYS A 32 -1.05 19.43 12.02
CA LYS A 32 -1.91 18.54 12.80
C LYS A 32 -1.27 17.17 13.01
N LEU A 33 -0.75 16.56 11.94
CA LEU A 33 -0.05 15.28 12.03
C LEU A 33 1.10 15.34 13.05
N LYS A 34 1.92 16.38 13.00
CA LYS A 34 3.02 16.57 13.96
C LYS A 34 2.51 16.68 15.40
N THR A 35 1.43 17.43 15.63
CA THR A 35 0.83 17.57 16.96
C THR A 35 0.33 16.23 17.50
N GLU A 36 -0.35 15.45 16.67
CA GLU A 36 -0.88 14.14 17.04
C GLU A 36 0.25 13.13 17.30
N MET A 37 1.31 13.12 16.50
CA MET A 37 2.49 12.29 16.73
C MET A 37 3.14 12.59 18.07
N THR A 38 3.31 13.88 18.40
CA THR A 38 3.86 14.30 19.67
C THR A 38 2.96 13.86 20.84
N ALA A 39 1.65 14.00 20.71
CA ALA A 39 0.68 13.55 21.71
C ALA A 39 0.73 12.04 21.96
N CYS A 40 1.07 11.25 20.92
CA CYS A 40 1.26 9.80 21.01
C CYS A 40 2.65 9.40 21.50
N GLY A 41 3.54 10.33 21.82
CA GLY A 41 4.92 10.03 22.23
C GLY A 41 5.83 9.56 21.08
N ILE A 42 5.46 9.84 19.84
CA ILE A 42 6.24 9.47 18.66
C ILE A 42 7.14 10.65 18.28
N GLU A 43 8.44 10.50 18.54
CA GLU A 43 9.44 11.55 18.26
C GLU A 43 9.96 11.53 16.80
N LYS A 44 9.65 10.49 16.05
CA LYS A 44 10.09 10.37 14.65
C LYS A 44 9.43 11.45 13.78
N ALA A 45 10.22 12.01 12.87
CA ALA A 45 9.70 12.92 11.84
C ALA A 45 8.87 12.15 10.83
N ILE A 46 7.56 12.07 11.05
CA ILE A 46 6.61 11.39 10.17
C ILE A 46 5.89 12.43 9.31
N SER A 47 5.80 12.15 8.02
CA SER A 47 5.07 12.94 7.05
C SER A 47 4.02 12.08 6.34
N TYR A 48 3.09 12.71 5.62
CA TYR A 48 2.15 11.97 4.75
C TYR A 48 2.85 11.14 3.69
N HIS A 49 4.04 11.56 3.26
CA HIS A 49 4.87 10.79 2.34
C HIS A 49 5.34 9.46 2.94
N CYS A 50 5.63 9.44 4.24
CA CYS A 50 5.94 8.20 4.98
C CYS A 50 4.77 7.22 4.95
N GLY A 51 3.54 7.68 5.08
CA GLY A 51 2.34 6.85 4.95
C GLY A 51 2.24 6.20 3.57
N ARG A 52 2.54 6.96 2.52
CA ARG A 52 2.60 6.46 1.15
C ARG A 52 3.68 5.39 0.97
N HIS A 53 4.88 5.60 1.51
CA HIS A 53 5.95 4.61 1.52
C HIS A 53 5.57 3.33 2.26
N SER A 54 4.97 3.49 3.44
CA SER A 54 4.52 2.36 4.26
C SER A 54 3.45 1.54 3.55
N PHE A 55 2.49 2.19 2.89
CA PHE A 55 1.49 1.51 2.08
C PHE A 55 2.13 0.70 0.95
N ALA A 56 3.04 1.31 0.18
CA ALA A 56 3.71 0.63 -0.93
C ALA A 56 4.47 -0.62 -0.45
N THR A 57 5.23 -0.48 0.62
CA THR A 57 6.01 -1.60 1.20
C THR A 57 5.09 -2.70 1.72
N LEU A 58 4.04 -2.33 2.44
CA LEU A 58 3.07 -3.29 2.98
C LEU A 58 2.33 -4.03 1.85
N ALA A 59 1.84 -3.31 0.84
CA ALA A 59 1.12 -3.90 -0.28
C ALA A 59 1.99 -4.91 -1.05
N LEU A 60 3.23 -4.55 -1.33
CA LEU A 60 4.20 -5.45 -1.97
C LEU A 60 4.51 -6.67 -1.09
N SER A 61 4.70 -6.48 0.22
CA SER A 61 4.95 -7.59 1.15
C SER A 61 3.78 -8.57 1.26
N LYS A 62 2.57 -8.08 1.02
CA LYS A 62 1.34 -8.90 0.99
C LYS A 62 1.04 -9.52 -0.39
N GLY A 63 1.96 -9.37 -1.34
CA GLY A 63 1.87 -10.01 -2.65
C GLY A 63 1.14 -9.19 -3.72
N MET A 64 0.84 -7.92 -3.45
CA MET A 64 0.27 -7.06 -4.50
C MET A 64 1.31 -6.85 -5.61
N PRO A 65 0.95 -7.06 -6.90
CA PRO A 65 1.87 -6.82 -8.01
C PRO A 65 2.37 -5.37 -8.05
N ILE A 66 3.64 -5.19 -8.41
CA ILE A 66 4.27 -3.87 -8.44
C ILE A 66 3.58 -2.91 -9.41
N GLU A 67 3.06 -3.42 -10.51
CA GLU A 67 2.29 -2.66 -11.49
C GLU A 67 1.01 -2.09 -10.88
N SER A 68 0.32 -2.88 -10.07
CA SER A 68 -0.88 -2.47 -9.36
C SER A 68 -0.56 -1.42 -8.29
N VAL A 69 0.51 -1.63 -7.52
CA VAL A 69 0.99 -0.64 -6.54
C VAL A 69 1.35 0.66 -7.22
N SER A 70 2.08 0.61 -8.34
CA SER A 70 2.46 1.78 -9.13
C SER A 70 1.23 2.59 -9.58
N ARG A 71 0.20 1.92 -10.07
CA ARG A 71 -1.06 2.55 -10.48
C ARG A 71 -1.82 3.19 -9.32
N VAL A 72 -1.94 2.49 -8.20
CA VAL A 72 -2.60 3.03 -6.99
C VAL A 72 -1.88 4.26 -6.48
N LEU A 73 -0.54 4.26 -6.55
CA LEU A 73 0.28 5.41 -6.17
C LEU A 73 0.26 6.54 -7.22
N GLY A 74 -0.31 6.34 -8.40
CA GLY A 74 -0.33 7.33 -9.48
C GLY A 74 1.05 7.59 -10.08
N HIS A 75 1.97 6.63 -10.02
CA HIS A 75 3.26 6.76 -10.67
C HIS A 75 3.11 6.55 -12.19
N THR A 76 3.62 7.49 -12.97
CA THR A 76 3.67 7.38 -14.43
C THR A 76 4.75 6.41 -14.90
N ASN A 77 5.79 6.19 -14.07
CA ASN A 77 6.87 5.27 -14.35
C ASN A 77 7.02 4.26 -13.20
N ILE A 78 6.99 2.97 -13.52
CA ILE A 78 7.13 1.87 -12.56
C ILE A 78 8.47 1.88 -11.83
N VAL A 79 9.52 2.43 -12.44
CA VAL A 79 10.85 2.56 -11.83
C VAL A 79 10.77 3.31 -10.50
N THR A 80 9.89 4.32 -10.39
CA THR A 80 9.65 5.04 -9.14
C THR A 80 9.11 4.13 -8.04
N THR A 81 8.35 3.09 -8.40
CA THR A 81 7.82 2.11 -7.44
C THR A 81 8.86 1.04 -7.10
N GLN A 82 9.81 0.77 -7.97
CA GLN A 82 10.86 -0.24 -7.77
C GLN A 82 11.77 0.04 -6.57
N ILE A 83 11.87 1.30 -6.14
CA ILE A 83 12.60 1.64 -4.90
C ILE A 83 12.02 0.94 -3.66
N TYR A 84 10.73 0.58 -3.69
CA TYR A 84 10.05 -0.16 -2.63
C TYR A 84 10.14 -1.67 -2.80
N ALA A 85 10.48 -2.12 -3.99
CA ALA A 85 10.56 -3.53 -4.36
C ALA A 85 11.93 -4.13 -4.04
N LYS A 86 12.57 -3.73 -2.94
CA LYS A 86 13.63 -4.55 -2.39
C LYS A 86 13.00 -5.88 -2.04
N ILE A 87 13.23 -6.87 -2.92
CA ILE A 87 12.77 -8.24 -2.70
C ILE A 87 13.37 -8.68 -1.39
N THR A 88 12.56 -8.71 -0.34
CA THR A 88 12.98 -9.33 0.91
C THR A 88 13.12 -10.81 0.63
N SER A 89 14.11 -11.47 1.23
CA SER A 89 14.27 -12.91 1.12
C SER A 89 12.97 -13.65 1.42
N GLN A 90 12.21 -13.16 2.38
CA GLN A 90 10.89 -13.70 2.73
C GLN A 90 9.86 -13.62 1.60
N LYS A 91 9.86 -12.55 0.80
CA LYS A 91 8.96 -12.45 -0.36
C LYS A 91 9.37 -13.45 -1.45
N LEU A 92 10.66 -13.55 -1.71
CA LEU A 92 11.19 -14.51 -2.68
C LEU A 92 10.83 -15.95 -2.27
N ASP A 93 11.00 -16.31 -1.01
CA ASP A 93 10.66 -17.63 -0.48
C ASP A 93 9.15 -17.91 -0.61
N ASN A 94 8.30 -16.94 -0.31
CA ASN A 94 6.86 -17.07 -0.47
C ASN A 94 6.46 -17.26 -1.94
N ASP A 95 7.03 -16.48 -2.84
CA ASP A 95 6.75 -16.56 -4.29
C ASP A 95 7.20 -17.91 -4.86
N LEU A 96 8.37 -18.41 -4.47
CA LEU A 96 8.88 -19.73 -4.84
C LEU A 96 8.01 -20.86 -4.27
N THR A 97 7.56 -20.74 -3.02
CA THR A 97 6.65 -21.72 -2.41
C THR A 97 5.31 -21.77 -3.14
N MET A 98 4.73 -20.62 -3.47
CA MET A 98 3.49 -20.55 -4.24
C MET A 98 3.65 -21.15 -5.63
N LEU A 99 4.76 -20.87 -6.32
CA LEU A 99 5.06 -21.45 -7.62
C LEU A 99 5.21 -22.96 -7.51
N GLY A 100 5.98 -23.44 -6.54
CA GLY A 100 6.16 -24.87 -6.28
C GLY A 100 4.85 -25.60 -6.04
N ASN A 101 3.95 -25.03 -5.25
CA ASN A 101 2.62 -25.61 -4.99
C ASN A 101 1.76 -25.70 -6.28
N LYS A 102 1.78 -24.66 -7.10
CA LYS A 102 1.07 -24.65 -8.40
C LYS A 102 1.62 -25.70 -9.36
N LEU A 103 2.95 -25.80 -9.46
CA LEU A 103 3.59 -26.79 -10.33
C LEU A 103 3.32 -28.21 -9.86
N ASN A 104 3.42 -28.47 -8.54
CA ASN A 104 3.13 -29.79 -7.97
C ASN A 104 1.67 -30.21 -8.20
N ALA A 105 0.70 -29.29 -8.15
CA ALA A 105 -0.67 -29.57 -8.49
C ALA A 105 -0.80 -29.99 -9.97
N SER A 106 -0.19 -29.24 -10.88
CA SER A 106 -0.20 -29.57 -12.33
C SER A 106 0.50 -30.90 -12.64
N PHE A 107 1.59 -31.22 -11.96
CA PHE A 107 2.30 -32.51 -12.17
C PHE A 107 1.56 -33.72 -11.57
N LYS A 108 0.73 -33.55 -10.55
CA LYS A 108 -0.12 -34.64 -10.03
C LYS A 108 -1.15 -35.10 -11.07
N ASP A 109 -1.67 -34.18 -11.85
CA ASP A 109 -2.62 -34.52 -12.92
C ASP A 109 -1.95 -35.29 -14.08
N ILE A 110 -0.68 -34.99 -14.37
CA ILE A 110 0.10 -35.71 -15.40
C ILE A 110 0.43 -37.13 -14.94
N LYS A 111 0.69 -37.38 -13.65
CA LYS A 111 0.97 -38.73 -13.15
C LYS A 111 -0.25 -39.66 -13.08
N ARG A 112 -1.45 -39.09 -13.20
CA ARG A 112 -2.73 -39.83 -13.20
C ARG A 112 -3.22 -40.21 -14.61
N ALA A 113 -2.61 -39.61 -15.62
CA ALA A 113 -2.85 -39.94 -16.99
C ALA A 113 -1.84 -41.02 -17.46
#